data_dfabdde4bf9ee2397fa602604484c257
#
_entry.id   dfabdde4bf9ee2397fa602604484c257
#
_cell.length_a   1.000
_cell.length_b   1.000
_cell.length_c   1.000
_cell.angle_alpha   90.00
_cell.angle_beta   90.00
_cell.angle_gamma   90.00
#
_symmetry.space_group_name_H-M   'P 1'
#
loop_
_entity.id
_entity.type
_entity.pdbx_description
1 polymer ?
#
loop_
_entity_poly.entity_id
_entity_poly.type
_entity_poly.pdbx_seq_one_letter_code
_entity_poly.pdbx_strand_id
1 'polypeptide(L)'
;MLSHREENLLLEGQGETEREALQHILGQVKTRLEVQGGEILLRIEPRDMKIVDASIRIYTEKFMGILFPRERKLYTIRAQVTVSVCSVLPGSIPYREEREKLSVARHVLEMR
;
A
#
# COMPACT_ATOMS: atom_id res chain seq x y z
N MET A 1 15.57 -14.73 -8.32
CA MET A 1 15.75 -13.46 -7.62
C MET A 1 14.51 -12.58 -7.69
N LEU A 2 14.05 -12.28 -8.87
CA LEU A 2 12.80 -11.51 -9.03
C LEU A 2 11.61 -12.44 -9.02
N SER A 3 10.57 -12.01 -8.33
CA SER A 3 9.32 -12.76 -8.27
C SER A 3 8.23 -11.93 -8.92
N HIS A 4 7.40 -12.60 -9.73
CA HIS A 4 6.28 -11.97 -10.40
C HIS A 4 5.02 -12.71 -10.02
N ARG A 5 3.99 -11.97 -9.65
CA ARG A 5 2.71 -12.58 -9.31
C ARG A 5 1.56 -11.61 -9.56
N GLU A 6 0.36 -12.16 -9.60
CA GLU A 6 -0.84 -11.33 -9.64
C GLU A 6 -1.56 -11.46 -8.31
N GLU A 7 -2.10 -10.35 -7.86
CA GLU A 7 -2.87 -10.28 -6.63
C GLU A 7 -4.22 -9.65 -6.92
N ASN A 8 -5.24 -10.20 -6.28
CA ASN A 8 -6.58 -9.62 -6.31
C ASN A 8 -6.87 -9.04 -4.94
N LEU A 9 -7.15 -7.76 -4.90
CA LEU A 9 -7.40 -7.06 -3.66
C LEU A 9 -8.83 -6.52 -3.66
N LEU A 10 -9.54 -6.77 -2.57
CA LEU A 10 -10.85 -6.16 -2.37
C LEU A 10 -10.66 -4.96 -1.48
N LEU A 11 -10.90 -3.79 -2.03
CA LEU A 11 -10.63 -2.53 -1.34
C LEU A 11 -11.86 -1.65 -1.33
N GLU A 12 -11.99 -0.86 -0.28
CA GLU A 12 -13.08 0.08 -0.13
C GLU A 12 -12.50 1.48 0.03
N GLY A 13 -13.07 2.43 -0.69
CA GLY A 13 -12.66 3.80 -0.60
C GLY A 13 -13.85 4.71 -0.43
N GLN A 14 -13.63 5.83 0.22
CA GLN A 14 -14.63 6.84 0.47
C GLN A 14 -14.10 8.22 0.13
N GLY A 15 -15.01 9.10 -0.25
CA GLY A 15 -14.67 10.48 -0.53
C GLY A 15 -15.90 11.31 -0.78
N GLU A 16 -15.74 12.62 -0.80
CA GLU A 16 -16.82 13.53 -1.10
C GLU A 16 -17.11 13.59 -2.59
N THR A 17 -16.22 13.06 -3.39
CA THR A 17 -16.40 12.93 -4.83
C THR A 17 -16.03 11.51 -5.24
N GLU A 18 -16.48 11.11 -6.40
CA GLU A 18 -16.11 9.82 -6.97
C GLU A 18 -14.60 9.70 -7.11
N ARG A 19 -13.97 10.77 -7.56
CA ARG A 19 -12.51 10.80 -7.74
C ARG A 19 -11.78 10.54 -6.44
N GLU A 20 -12.20 11.19 -5.36
CA GLU A 20 -11.59 10.98 -4.05
C GLU A 20 -11.73 9.55 -3.56
N ALA A 21 -12.90 8.95 -3.77
CA ALA A 21 -13.14 7.58 -3.38
C ALA A 21 -12.21 6.63 -4.14
N LEU A 22 -12.05 6.85 -5.45
CA LEU A 22 -11.17 6.03 -6.26
C LEU A 22 -9.70 6.23 -5.89
N GLN A 23 -9.30 7.46 -5.62
CA GLN A 23 -7.94 7.74 -5.16
C GLN A 23 -7.65 7.06 -3.82
N HIS A 24 -8.63 7.01 -2.95
CA HIS A 24 -8.50 6.33 -1.67
C HIS A 24 -8.29 4.82 -1.87
N ILE A 25 -9.02 4.23 -2.81
CA ILE A 25 -8.84 2.82 -3.14
C ILE A 25 -7.42 2.57 -3.66
N LEU A 26 -7.00 3.35 -4.65
CA LEU A 26 -5.71 3.14 -5.28
C LEU A 26 -4.54 3.37 -4.32
N GLY A 27 -4.71 4.32 -3.40
CA GLY A 27 -3.70 4.58 -2.38
C GLY A 27 -3.50 3.44 -1.39
N GLN A 28 -4.48 2.56 -1.25
CA GLN A 28 -4.38 1.42 -0.33
C GLN A 28 -3.63 0.23 -0.93
N VAL A 29 -3.47 0.19 -2.24
CA VAL A 29 -2.90 -0.99 -2.92
C VAL A 29 -1.50 -1.29 -2.39
N LYS A 30 -0.63 -0.31 -2.39
CA LYS A 30 0.75 -0.49 -1.96
C LYS A 30 0.83 -0.90 -0.50
N THR A 31 0.08 -0.22 0.34
CA THR A 31 0.07 -0.51 1.77
C THR A 31 -0.42 -1.93 2.04
N ARG A 32 -1.47 -2.35 1.36
CA ARG A 32 -2.01 -3.68 1.53
C ARG A 32 -1.01 -4.75 1.13
N LEU A 33 -0.27 -4.51 0.04
CA LEU A 33 0.72 -5.46 -0.42
C LEU A 33 1.94 -5.51 0.50
N GLU A 34 2.36 -4.38 1.04
CA GLU A 34 3.50 -4.33 1.95
C GLU A 34 3.26 -5.09 3.24
N VAL A 35 2.03 -5.10 3.73
CA VAL A 35 1.69 -5.79 4.96
C VAL A 35 1.79 -7.30 4.83
N GLN A 36 1.57 -7.82 3.62
CA GLN A 36 1.46 -9.26 3.39
C GLN A 36 2.76 -10.03 3.39
N GLY A 37 3.91 -9.38 3.22
CA GLY A 37 5.12 -10.17 3.10
C GLY A 37 6.38 -9.42 3.48
N GLY A 38 7.48 -10.16 3.60
CA GLY A 38 8.80 -9.61 3.85
C GLY A 38 9.55 -9.31 2.58
N GLU A 39 8.87 -9.14 1.48
CA GLU A 39 9.50 -8.87 0.20
C GLU A 39 9.65 -7.39 -0.07
N ILE A 40 10.57 -7.06 -0.93
CA ILE A 40 10.78 -5.68 -1.37
C ILE A 40 10.05 -5.50 -2.68
N LEU A 41 9.05 -4.62 -2.69
CA LEU A 41 8.25 -4.37 -3.87
C LEU A 41 9.01 -3.46 -4.83
N LEU A 42 9.20 -3.93 -6.05
CA LEU A 42 9.86 -3.17 -7.08
C LEU A 42 8.88 -2.46 -7.99
N ARG A 43 7.79 -3.14 -8.31
CA ARG A 43 6.82 -2.61 -9.24
C ARG A 43 5.45 -3.19 -8.95
N ILE A 44 4.47 -2.31 -8.95
CA ILE A 44 3.07 -2.68 -8.82
C ILE A 44 2.36 -2.08 -10.02
N GLU A 45 1.77 -2.94 -10.84
CA GLU A 45 1.10 -2.49 -12.04
C GLU A 45 -0.38 -2.89 -12.00
N PRO A 46 -1.29 -1.90 -12.02
CA PRO A 46 -2.71 -2.23 -12.06
C PRO A 46 -3.06 -2.88 -13.39
N ARG A 47 -3.81 -3.96 -13.31
CA ARG A 47 -4.26 -4.69 -14.49
C ARG A 47 -5.72 -4.48 -14.77
N ASP A 48 -6.53 -4.49 -13.73
CA ASP A 48 -7.96 -4.37 -13.86
C ASP A 48 -8.58 -3.87 -12.57
N MET A 49 -9.71 -3.22 -12.70
CA MET A 49 -10.50 -2.80 -11.54
C MET A 49 -11.96 -3.09 -11.83
N LYS A 50 -12.57 -3.86 -10.95
CA LYS A 50 -13.97 -4.22 -11.09
C LYS A 50 -14.74 -3.64 -9.91
N ILE A 51 -15.73 -2.83 -10.19
CA ILE A 51 -16.56 -2.24 -9.14
C ILE A 51 -17.53 -3.31 -8.66
N VAL A 52 -17.44 -3.62 -7.37
CA VAL A 52 -18.29 -4.62 -6.74
C VAL A 52 -19.54 -3.96 -6.19
N ASP A 53 -19.38 -2.78 -5.59
CA ASP A 53 -20.49 -2.04 -5.01
C ASP A 53 -20.13 -0.56 -5.00
N ALA A 54 -21.11 0.27 -5.17
CA ALA A 54 -20.92 1.72 -5.12
C ALA A 54 -22.19 2.37 -4.59
N SER A 55 -22.02 3.27 -3.64
CA SER A 55 -23.15 3.97 -3.05
C SER A 55 -22.82 5.43 -2.81
N ILE A 56 -23.84 6.24 -2.82
CA ILE A 56 -23.74 7.65 -2.48
C ILE A 56 -24.66 7.90 -1.31
N ARG A 57 -24.09 8.42 -0.25
CA ARG A 57 -24.88 8.85 0.90
C ARG A 57 -25.00 10.35 0.85
N ILE A 58 -26.25 10.83 0.82
CA ILE A 58 -26.53 12.25 0.79
C ILE A 58 -27.07 12.65 2.16
N TYR A 59 -26.43 13.63 2.76
CA TYR A 59 -26.84 14.09 4.08
C TYR A 59 -26.73 15.61 4.15
N THR A 60 -27.47 16.17 5.09
CA THR A 60 -27.48 17.62 5.30
C THR A 60 -26.61 17.94 6.50
N GLU A 61 -25.61 18.76 6.27
CA GLU A 61 -24.74 19.27 7.32
C GLU A 61 -25.22 20.66 7.69
N LYS A 62 -25.48 20.86 8.97
CA LYS A 62 -25.93 22.15 9.46
C LYS A 62 -24.75 22.89 10.08
N PHE A 63 -24.48 24.04 9.53
CA PHE A 63 -23.44 24.90 10.01
C PHE A 63 -24.08 26.07 10.77
N MET A 64 -23.64 26.32 11.98
CA MET A 64 -24.23 27.32 12.86
C MET A 64 -25.73 27.08 13.07
N GLY A 65 -26.09 25.82 13.40
CA GLY A 65 -27.46 25.43 13.56
C GLY A 65 -28.13 25.24 12.21
N ILE A 66 -29.36 25.75 12.11
CA ILE A 66 -30.14 25.61 10.89
C ILE A 66 -30.01 26.77 9.93
N LEU A 67 -29.16 27.76 10.25
CA LEU A 67 -29.05 28.95 9.45
C LEU A 67 -28.39 28.72 8.09
N PHE A 68 -27.48 27.76 8.03
CA PHE A 68 -26.75 27.47 6.81
C PHE A 68 -26.73 25.96 6.54
N PRO A 69 -27.87 25.38 6.13
CA PRO A 69 -27.89 23.98 5.78
C PRO A 69 -27.07 23.75 4.51
N ARG A 70 -26.28 22.68 4.52
CA ARG A 70 -25.41 22.35 3.40
C ARG A 70 -25.57 20.88 3.07
N GLU A 71 -25.84 20.59 1.82
CA GLU A 71 -25.95 19.21 1.37
C GLU A 71 -24.54 18.65 1.09
N ARG A 72 -24.28 17.49 1.65
CA ARG A 72 -23.01 16.79 1.46
C ARG A 72 -23.26 15.42 0.86
N LYS A 73 -22.30 14.97 0.09
CA LYS A 73 -22.33 13.63 -0.50
C LYS A 73 -21.12 12.86 -0.06
N LEU A 74 -21.33 11.60 0.28
CA LEU A 74 -20.25 10.68 0.60
C LEU A 74 -20.35 9.50 -0.36
N TYR A 75 -19.31 9.34 -1.16
CA TYR A 75 -19.19 8.24 -2.09
C TYR A 75 -18.46 7.11 -1.41
N THR A 76 -19.02 5.92 -1.46
CA THR A 76 -18.36 4.71 -0.95
C THR A 76 -18.31 3.72 -2.09
N ILE A 77 -17.11 3.32 -2.44
CA ILE A 77 -16.88 2.40 -3.56
C ILE A 77 -16.10 1.21 -3.06
N ARG A 78 -16.60 0.02 -3.38
CA ARG A 78 -15.88 -1.21 -3.12
C ARG A 78 -15.48 -1.80 -4.46
N ALA A 79 -14.21 -2.07 -4.62
CA ALA A 79 -13.69 -2.55 -5.89
C ALA A 79 -12.73 -3.71 -5.69
N GLN A 80 -12.73 -4.60 -6.66
CA GLN A 80 -11.72 -5.65 -6.75
C GLN A 80 -10.65 -5.17 -7.71
N VAL A 81 -9.44 -5.00 -7.20
CA VAL A 81 -8.31 -4.50 -7.98
C VAL A 81 -7.35 -5.65 -8.23
N THR A 82 -7.06 -5.91 -9.49
CA THR A 82 -6.09 -6.93 -9.88
C THR A 82 -4.79 -6.21 -10.24
N VAL A 83 -3.72 -6.61 -9.58
CA VAL A 83 -2.42 -5.99 -9.79
C VAL A 83 -1.36 -7.05 -10.10
N SER A 84 -0.39 -6.66 -10.91
CA SER A 84 0.79 -7.46 -11.18
C SER A 84 1.91 -6.91 -10.30
N VAL A 85 2.54 -7.79 -9.55
CA VAL A 85 3.55 -7.40 -8.57
C VAL A 85 4.89 -8.02 -8.95
N CYS A 86 5.92 -7.18 -8.98
CA CYS A 86 7.30 -7.63 -9.14
C CYS A 86 8.04 -7.31 -7.86
N SER A 87 8.69 -8.30 -7.29
CA SER A 87 9.34 -8.12 -5.99
C SER A 87 10.65 -8.91 -5.88
N VAL A 88 11.41 -8.56 -4.86
CA VAL A 88 12.62 -9.27 -4.46
C VAL A 88 12.42 -9.79 -3.05
N LEU A 89 12.67 -11.08 -2.85
CA LEU A 89 12.58 -11.68 -1.54
C LEU A 89 13.95 -11.64 -0.87
N PRO A 90 14.11 -10.88 0.23
CA PRO A 90 15.37 -10.88 0.95
C PRO A 90 15.68 -12.27 1.50
N GLY A 91 16.94 -12.61 1.54
CA GLY A 91 17.38 -13.91 2.02
C GLY A 91 17.58 -14.93 0.92
N SER A 92 17.21 -14.60 -0.32
CA SER A 92 17.45 -15.50 -1.45
C SER A 92 18.84 -15.33 -2.05
N ILE A 93 19.62 -14.41 -1.54
CA ILE A 93 20.96 -14.12 -2.05
C ILE A 93 21.99 -14.96 -1.30
N PRO A 94 22.78 -15.76 -2.03
CA PRO A 94 23.86 -16.50 -1.38
C PRO A 94 25.04 -15.57 -1.11
N TYR A 95 25.33 -15.37 0.16
CA TYR A 95 26.41 -14.50 0.57
C TYR A 95 27.66 -15.31 0.91
N ARG A 96 28.80 -14.73 0.63
CA ARG A 96 30.06 -15.25 1.09
C ARG A 96 30.38 -14.52 2.39
N GLU A 97 30.53 -15.28 3.46
CA GLU A 97 30.84 -14.70 4.76
C GLU A 97 32.33 -14.42 4.90
N GLU A 98 32.64 -13.24 5.35
CA GLU A 98 34.01 -12.85 5.64
C GLU A 98 34.06 -12.32 7.06
N ARG A 99 34.95 -12.91 7.85
CA ARG A 99 35.11 -12.49 9.25
C ARG A 99 36.49 -11.91 9.46
N GLU A 100 36.52 -10.74 10.02
CA GLU A 100 37.77 -10.04 10.28
C GLU A 100 38.23 -10.28 11.71
N LYS A 101 38.52 -11.55 12.01
CA LYS A 101 38.97 -11.89 13.35
C LYS A 101 40.25 -11.19 13.72
N LEU A 102 41.19 -11.21 12.79
CA LEU A 102 42.49 -10.63 13.06
C LEU A 102 42.43 -9.12 13.12
N SER A 103 41.55 -8.54 12.36
CA SER A 103 41.43 -7.10 12.38
C SER A 103 40.91 -6.64 13.75
N VAL A 104 40.03 -7.39 14.37
CA VAL A 104 39.57 -7.07 15.70
C VAL A 104 40.69 -7.19 16.73
N ALA A 105 41.40 -8.31 16.70
CA ALA A 105 42.50 -8.53 17.61
C ALA A 105 43.61 -7.52 17.41
N ARG A 106 43.97 -7.30 16.18
CA ARG A 106 44.98 -6.33 15.83
C ARG A 106 44.58 -4.94 16.25
N HIS A 107 43.33 -4.62 16.03
CA HIS A 107 42.79 -3.31 16.37
C HIS A 107 42.86 -3.05 17.88
N VAL A 108 42.52 -4.06 18.65
CA VAL A 108 42.62 -3.96 20.10
C VAL A 108 44.08 -3.71 20.53
N LEU A 109 44.98 -4.41 19.92
CA LEU A 109 46.39 -4.22 20.25
C LEU A 109 46.88 -2.85 19.87
N GLU A 110 46.43 -2.33 18.78
CA GLU A 110 46.85 -1.01 18.32
C GLU A 110 46.20 0.13 19.09
N MET A 111 45.09 -0.13 19.70
CA MET A 111 44.38 0.89 20.42
C MET A 111 44.97 1.22 21.78
N ARG A 112 45.94 0.54 22.23
CA ARG A 112 46.56 0.78 23.52
C ARG A 112 47.34 2.07 23.61
#